data_dc19c5aaf88d383d403ae7f29fad42bc
#
_entry.id   dc19c5aaf88d383d403ae7f29fad42bc
#
_cell.length_a   1.000
_cell.length_b   1.000
_cell.length_c   1.000
_cell.angle_alpha   90.00
_cell.angle_beta   90.00
_cell.angle_gamma   90.00
#
_symmetry.space_group_name_H-M   'P 1'
#
loop_
_entity.id
_entity.type
_entity.pdbx_description
1 polymer ?
#
loop_
_entity_poly.entity_id
_entity_poly.type
_entity_poly.pdbx_seq_one_letter_code
_entity_poly.pdbx_strand_id
1 'polypeptide(L)'
;MTNPIKLIIADDEMLIRTGLKIMLEASGNVEVLALAESGRAAFEACKEHQPDVVLMDIRMPESNGIEGTKLIKEAFPEVKVLIVTTFQDTEYIVEAVQNGASGYLLKDSSPEAILDGIKVAMSGKVVMDTVISEALLTNTTVEKPATFDAEKWGLTPREVELIQQVVQGLSNKEIAQTLFLSEGTVKNNISTILSKLELRDRTQLVIFAYENKLKK
;
A
#
# COMPACT_ATOMS: atom_id res chain seq x y z
N MET A 1 -30.82 -12.27 -19.42
CA MET A 1 -30.39 -11.29 -18.39
C MET A 1 -29.10 -11.81 -17.85
N THR A 2 -27.99 -11.06 -17.94
CA THR A 2 -26.72 -11.45 -17.34
C THR A 2 -26.84 -11.29 -15.82
N ASN A 3 -26.38 -12.28 -15.05
CA ASN A 3 -26.33 -12.15 -13.59
C ASN A 3 -25.50 -10.93 -13.20
N PRO A 4 -25.89 -10.17 -12.15
CA PRO A 4 -25.09 -9.06 -11.66
C PRO A 4 -23.73 -9.56 -11.16
N ILE A 5 -22.69 -8.73 -11.32
CA ILE A 5 -21.34 -9.02 -10.80
C ILE A 5 -21.38 -8.90 -9.28
N LYS A 6 -20.95 -9.94 -8.59
CA LYS A 6 -20.90 -10.01 -7.14
C LYS A 6 -19.67 -9.30 -6.61
N LEU A 7 -19.86 -8.29 -5.77
CA LEU A 7 -18.82 -7.36 -5.34
C LEU A 7 -18.69 -7.32 -3.82
N ILE A 8 -17.46 -7.24 -3.33
CA ILE A 8 -17.13 -6.79 -1.97
C ILE A 8 -16.41 -5.45 -2.06
N ILE A 9 -16.70 -4.53 -1.16
CA ILE A 9 -16.02 -3.23 -1.05
C ILE A 9 -15.28 -3.18 0.28
N ALA A 10 -13.97 -2.95 0.21
CA ALA A 10 -13.09 -2.84 1.37
C ALA A 10 -12.44 -1.44 1.42
N ASP A 11 -12.75 -0.70 2.46
CA ASP A 11 -12.28 0.66 2.72
C ASP A 11 -12.48 0.95 4.21
N ASP A 12 -11.60 1.66 4.90
CA ASP A 12 -11.78 1.97 6.32
C ASP A 12 -12.83 3.07 6.55
N GLU A 13 -13.05 3.94 5.57
CA GLU A 13 -14.04 5.00 5.65
C GLU A 13 -15.45 4.51 5.33
N MET A 14 -16.32 4.40 6.35
CA MET A 14 -17.72 3.94 6.20
C MET A 14 -18.49 4.75 5.15
N LEU A 15 -18.25 6.05 5.06
CA LEU A 15 -18.93 6.93 4.09
C LEU A 15 -18.57 6.56 2.66
N ILE A 16 -17.31 6.26 2.40
CA ILE A 16 -16.81 5.84 1.08
C ILE A 16 -17.41 4.48 0.70
N ARG A 17 -17.34 3.49 1.61
CA ARG A 17 -17.96 2.16 1.37
C ARG A 17 -19.44 2.27 0.99
N THR A 18 -20.18 3.05 1.79
CA THR A 18 -21.63 3.21 1.58
C THR A 18 -21.94 3.96 0.29
N GLY A 19 -21.17 5.02 0.01
CA GLY A 19 -21.30 5.80 -1.21
C GLY A 19 -21.05 4.97 -2.47
N LEU A 20 -19.93 4.23 -2.50
CA LEU A 20 -19.59 3.33 -3.61
C LEU A 20 -20.66 2.26 -3.80
N LYS A 21 -21.16 1.64 -2.72
CA LYS A 21 -22.26 0.67 -2.80
C LYS A 21 -23.46 1.26 -3.53
N ILE A 22 -23.98 2.39 -3.06
CA ILE A 22 -25.18 3.02 -3.64
C ILE A 22 -24.95 3.35 -5.12
N MET A 23 -23.80 3.94 -5.46
CA MET A 23 -23.50 4.37 -6.83
C MET A 23 -23.34 3.18 -7.77
N LEU A 24 -22.66 2.12 -7.35
CA LEU A 24 -22.40 0.96 -8.21
C LEU A 24 -23.66 0.10 -8.40
N GLU A 25 -24.47 -0.11 -7.35
CA GLU A 25 -25.72 -0.86 -7.42
C GLU A 25 -26.79 -0.13 -8.26
N ALA A 26 -26.76 1.21 -8.31
CA ALA A 26 -27.67 2.00 -9.15
C ALA A 26 -27.57 1.66 -10.66
N SER A 27 -26.45 1.09 -11.10
CA SER A 27 -26.26 0.63 -12.48
C SER A 27 -27.08 -0.63 -12.84
N GLY A 28 -27.54 -1.38 -11.85
CA GLY A 28 -28.20 -2.68 -12.01
C GLY A 28 -27.30 -3.83 -12.48
N ASN A 29 -25.99 -3.57 -12.69
CA ASN A 29 -25.02 -4.56 -13.18
C ASN A 29 -24.18 -5.20 -12.07
N VAL A 30 -24.24 -4.67 -10.86
CA VAL A 30 -23.42 -5.05 -9.71
C VAL A 30 -24.32 -5.31 -8.50
N GLU A 31 -23.98 -6.31 -7.71
CA GLU A 31 -24.58 -6.64 -6.41
C GLU A 31 -23.46 -6.61 -5.35
N VAL A 32 -23.57 -5.72 -4.36
CA VAL A 32 -22.60 -5.62 -3.27
C VAL A 32 -22.99 -6.56 -2.14
N LEU A 33 -22.25 -7.65 -2.00
CA LEU A 33 -22.51 -8.73 -1.04
C LEU A 33 -22.07 -8.37 0.39
N ALA A 34 -20.95 -7.64 0.52
CA ALA A 34 -20.41 -7.24 1.81
C ALA A 34 -19.61 -5.94 1.73
N LEU A 35 -19.48 -5.28 2.89
CA LEU A 35 -18.63 -4.12 3.14
C LEU A 35 -17.60 -4.52 4.21
N ALA A 36 -16.32 -4.29 3.94
CA ALA A 36 -15.21 -4.63 4.82
C ALA A 36 -14.43 -3.37 5.23
N GLU A 37 -13.88 -3.34 6.43
CA GLU A 37 -13.14 -2.18 6.96
C GLU A 37 -11.62 -2.41 6.99
N SER A 38 -11.16 -3.59 6.57
CA SER A 38 -9.75 -3.94 6.48
C SER A 38 -9.52 -5.02 5.43
N GLY A 39 -8.28 -5.21 5.00
CA GLY A 39 -7.89 -6.28 4.07
C GLY A 39 -8.23 -7.67 4.59
N ARG A 40 -8.07 -7.91 5.89
CA ARG A 40 -8.42 -9.18 6.53
C ARG A 40 -9.93 -9.40 6.58
N ALA A 41 -10.71 -8.35 6.90
CA ALA A 41 -12.18 -8.43 6.87
C ALA A 41 -12.69 -8.72 5.44
N ALA A 42 -12.06 -8.15 4.42
CA ALA A 42 -12.39 -8.46 3.02
C ALA A 42 -12.09 -9.92 2.67
N PHE A 43 -10.97 -10.46 3.14
CA PHE A 43 -10.63 -11.87 2.96
C PHE A 43 -11.64 -12.81 3.64
N GLU A 44 -12.06 -12.54 4.88
CA GLU A 44 -13.09 -13.34 5.54
C GLU A 44 -14.44 -13.26 4.80
N ALA A 45 -14.81 -12.06 4.32
CA ALA A 45 -16.00 -11.88 3.51
C ALA A 45 -15.93 -12.67 2.18
N CYS A 46 -14.75 -12.83 1.57
CA CYS A 46 -14.58 -13.68 0.38
C CYS A 46 -14.87 -15.16 0.66
N LYS A 47 -14.51 -15.67 1.83
CA LYS A 47 -14.83 -17.05 2.24
C LYS A 47 -16.33 -17.27 2.34
N GLU A 48 -17.05 -16.29 2.89
CA GLU A 48 -18.48 -16.41 3.15
C GLU A 48 -19.33 -16.20 1.88
N HIS A 49 -18.98 -15.21 1.07
CA HIS A 49 -19.84 -14.74 -0.01
C HIS A 49 -19.39 -15.14 -1.41
N GLN A 50 -18.15 -15.57 -1.60
CA GLN A 50 -17.59 -15.97 -2.91
C GLN A 50 -17.85 -14.92 -4.00
N PRO A 51 -17.30 -13.70 -3.89
CA PRO A 51 -17.49 -12.63 -4.86
C PRO A 51 -16.76 -12.89 -6.18
N ASP A 52 -17.17 -12.20 -7.22
CA ASP A 52 -16.42 -12.14 -8.48
C ASP A 52 -15.28 -11.12 -8.41
N VAL A 53 -15.52 -10.00 -7.71
CA VAL A 53 -14.59 -8.86 -7.60
C VAL A 53 -14.56 -8.33 -6.18
N VAL A 54 -13.38 -7.86 -5.76
CA VAL A 54 -13.18 -7.05 -4.55
C VAL A 54 -12.65 -5.69 -4.96
N LEU A 55 -13.34 -4.61 -4.61
CA LEU A 55 -12.75 -3.27 -4.60
C LEU A 55 -12.01 -3.09 -3.29
N MET A 56 -10.73 -2.75 -3.33
CA MET A 56 -9.85 -2.76 -2.18
C MET A 56 -9.11 -1.44 -2.06
N ASP A 57 -9.32 -0.70 -0.96
CA ASP A 57 -8.41 0.38 -0.63
C ASP A 57 -7.06 -0.16 -0.11
N ILE A 58 -6.00 0.62 -0.25
CA ILE A 58 -4.67 0.25 0.24
C ILE A 58 -4.52 0.57 1.72
N ARG A 59 -4.85 1.78 2.12
CA ARG A 59 -4.58 2.26 3.48
C ARG A 59 -5.76 2.01 4.39
N MET A 60 -5.74 0.88 5.04
CA MET A 60 -6.71 0.51 6.06
C MET A 60 -5.99 0.12 7.36
N PRO A 61 -6.56 0.41 8.55
CA PRO A 61 -6.01 -0.01 9.83
C PRO A 61 -6.01 -1.53 9.96
N GLU A 62 -5.20 -2.05 10.87
CA GLU A 62 -5.03 -3.48 11.22
C GLU A 62 -4.44 -4.36 10.12
N SER A 63 -4.97 -4.29 8.90
CA SER A 63 -4.50 -5.03 7.73
C SER A 63 -4.75 -4.20 6.48
N ASN A 64 -3.68 -3.83 5.79
CA ASN A 64 -3.76 -3.01 4.58
C ASN A 64 -4.30 -3.81 3.38
N GLY A 65 -4.65 -3.09 2.30
CA GLY A 65 -5.23 -3.72 1.11
C GLY A 65 -4.25 -4.60 0.34
N ILE A 66 -2.95 -4.40 0.47
CA ILE A 66 -1.93 -5.25 -0.18
C ILE A 66 -1.88 -6.62 0.51
N GLU A 67 -1.87 -6.65 1.84
CA GLU A 67 -1.99 -7.90 2.60
C GLU A 67 -3.30 -8.61 2.27
N GLY A 68 -4.43 -7.87 2.26
CA GLY A 68 -5.73 -8.40 1.86
C GLY A 68 -5.72 -8.99 0.45
N THR A 69 -5.13 -8.29 -0.52
CA THR A 69 -4.97 -8.76 -1.89
C THR A 69 -4.19 -10.07 -1.94
N LYS A 70 -3.06 -10.16 -1.25
CA LYS A 70 -2.24 -11.37 -1.18
C LYS A 70 -3.05 -12.55 -0.62
N LEU A 71 -3.70 -12.38 0.54
CA LEU A 71 -4.51 -13.42 1.17
C LEU A 71 -5.63 -13.91 0.24
N ILE A 72 -6.34 -12.99 -0.42
CA ILE A 72 -7.42 -13.32 -1.36
C ILE A 72 -6.87 -14.07 -2.56
N LYS A 73 -5.78 -13.62 -3.16
CA LYS A 73 -5.21 -14.24 -4.37
C LYS A 73 -4.58 -15.61 -4.10
N GLU A 74 -4.02 -15.84 -2.91
CA GLU A 74 -3.51 -17.17 -2.49
C GLU A 74 -4.66 -18.18 -2.28
N ALA A 75 -5.77 -17.76 -1.69
CA ALA A 75 -6.89 -18.67 -1.37
C ALA A 75 -7.95 -18.76 -2.49
N PHE A 76 -8.15 -17.67 -3.24
CA PHE A 76 -9.19 -17.52 -4.26
C PHE A 76 -8.59 -16.91 -5.54
N PRO A 77 -7.79 -17.63 -6.33
CA PRO A 77 -7.09 -17.11 -7.51
C PRO A 77 -8.03 -16.46 -8.56
N GLU A 78 -9.26 -16.96 -8.65
CA GLU A 78 -10.26 -16.48 -9.63
C GLU A 78 -10.87 -15.13 -9.25
N VAL A 79 -10.93 -14.79 -7.95
CA VAL A 79 -11.47 -13.52 -7.48
C VAL A 79 -10.60 -12.38 -8.01
N LYS A 80 -11.20 -11.40 -8.66
CA LYS A 80 -10.50 -10.22 -9.16
C LYS A 80 -10.37 -9.20 -8.03
N VAL A 81 -9.17 -8.70 -7.79
CA VAL A 81 -8.94 -7.64 -6.80
C VAL A 81 -8.58 -6.36 -7.56
N LEU A 82 -9.44 -5.36 -7.46
CA LEU A 82 -9.26 -4.06 -8.08
C LEU A 82 -8.96 -3.04 -6.98
N ILE A 83 -7.76 -2.50 -6.98
CA ILE A 83 -7.36 -1.47 -6.03
C ILE A 83 -8.07 -0.16 -6.36
N VAL A 84 -8.68 0.49 -5.37
CA VAL A 84 -9.32 1.81 -5.51
C VAL A 84 -8.85 2.68 -4.34
N THR A 85 -7.98 3.64 -4.62
CA THR A 85 -7.32 4.42 -3.57
C THR A 85 -7.09 5.88 -3.97
N THR A 86 -6.84 6.74 -3.00
CA THR A 86 -6.45 8.15 -3.23
C THR A 86 -4.96 8.31 -3.53
N PHE A 87 -4.17 7.24 -3.37
CA PHE A 87 -2.70 7.30 -3.43
C PHE A 87 -2.19 6.91 -4.82
N GLN A 88 -1.19 7.68 -5.29
CA GLN A 88 -0.48 7.46 -6.56
C GLN A 88 0.96 6.98 -6.32
N ASP A 89 1.27 6.51 -5.09
CA ASP A 89 2.61 6.06 -4.74
C ASP A 89 2.98 4.80 -5.55
N THR A 90 3.97 4.92 -6.41
CA THR A 90 4.40 3.86 -7.34
C THR A 90 4.78 2.57 -6.62
N GLU A 91 5.30 2.66 -5.39
CA GLU A 91 5.68 1.50 -4.58
C GLU A 91 4.46 0.63 -4.27
N TYR A 92 3.33 1.22 -3.88
CA TYR A 92 2.08 0.49 -3.62
C TYR A 92 1.47 -0.10 -4.89
N ILE A 93 1.61 0.59 -6.03
CA ILE A 93 1.13 0.10 -7.33
C ILE A 93 1.89 -1.18 -7.71
N VAL A 94 3.23 -1.13 -7.66
CA VAL A 94 4.10 -2.27 -7.97
C VAL A 94 3.82 -3.44 -7.04
N GLU A 95 3.72 -3.18 -5.73
CA GLU A 95 3.46 -4.21 -4.72
C GLU A 95 2.08 -4.85 -4.90
N ALA A 96 1.03 -4.06 -5.19
CA ALA A 96 -0.30 -4.59 -5.46
C ALA A 96 -0.32 -5.50 -6.69
N VAL A 97 0.34 -5.09 -7.79
CA VAL A 97 0.45 -5.89 -9.02
C VAL A 97 1.23 -7.19 -8.76
N GLN A 98 2.34 -7.13 -8.02
CA GLN A 98 3.12 -8.33 -7.66
C GLN A 98 2.33 -9.31 -6.79
N ASN A 99 1.40 -8.83 -5.97
CA ASN A 99 0.49 -9.66 -5.17
C ASN A 99 -0.78 -10.10 -5.95
N GLY A 100 -0.84 -9.83 -7.27
CA GLY A 100 -1.88 -10.33 -8.15
C GLY A 100 -3.12 -9.45 -8.26
N ALA A 101 -3.04 -8.16 -7.94
CA ALA A 101 -4.13 -7.22 -8.22
C ALA A 101 -4.47 -7.22 -9.72
N SER A 102 -5.76 -7.21 -10.03
CA SER A 102 -6.29 -7.22 -11.40
C SER A 102 -6.37 -5.80 -12.00
N GLY A 103 -6.10 -4.78 -11.19
CA GLY A 103 -6.06 -3.39 -11.65
C GLY A 103 -5.95 -2.41 -10.51
N TYR A 104 -5.81 -1.14 -10.91
CA TYR A 104 -5.58 -0.02 -9.99
C TYR A 104 -6.31 1.22 -10.50
N LEU A 105 -7.20 1.79 -9.71
CA LEU A 105 -7.98 2.98 -10.00
C LEU A 105 -7.83 4.01 -8.88
N LEU A 106 -8.07 5.27 -9.20
CA LEU A 106 -8.13 6.34 -8.21
C LEU A 106 -9.54 6.49 -7.64
N LYS A 107 -9.67 6.82 -6.35
CA LYS A 107 -10.96 7.06 -5.68
C LYS A 107 -11.72 8.29 -6.23
N ASP A 108 -11.03 9.22 -6.90
CA ASP A 108 -11.62 10.36 -7.58
C ASP A 108 -12.13 10.04 -8.99
N SER A 109 -11.96 8.78 -9.44
CA SER A 109 -12.55 8.30 -10.69
C SER A 109 -14.08 8.33 -10.62
N SER A 110 -14.74 8.62 -11.76
CA SER A 110 -16.20 8.59 -11.80
C SER A 110 -16.76 7.18 -11.54
N PRO A 111 -18.01 7.05 -11.03
CA PRO A 111 -18.63 5.75 -10.83
C PRO A 111 -18.66 4.90 -12.11
N GLU A 112 -18.84 5.53 -13.27
CA GLU A 112 -18.82 4.88 -14.57
C GLU A 112 -17.42 4.30 -14.88
N ALA A 113 -16.36 5.04 -14.58
CA ALA A 113 -14.98 4.57 -14.77
C ALA A 113 -14.66 3.36 -13.86
N ILE A 114 -15.15 3.36 -12.62
CA ILE A 114 -15.01 2.22 -11.71
C ILE A 114 -15.79 1.01 -12.25
N LEU A 115 -17.04 1.19 -12.73
CA LEU A 115 -17.84 0.13 -13.34
C LEU A 115 -17.18 -0.46 -14.58
N ASP A 116 -16.61 0.38 -15.43
CA ASP A 116 -15.89 -0.08 -16.62
C ASP A 116 -14.59 -0.81 -16.24
N GLY A 117 -13.88 -0.33 -15.21
CA GLY A 117 -12.75 -1.04 -14.62
C GLY A 117 -13.14 -2.45 -14.13
N ILE A 118 -14.27 -2.59 -13.42
CA ILE A 118 -14.78 -3.89 -12.97
C ILE A 118 -15.02 -4.81 -14.18
N LYS A 119 -15.70 -4.34 -15.23
CA LYS A 119 -15.96 -5.14 -16.45
C LYS A 119 -14.67 -5.57 -17.15
N VAL A 120 -13.68 -4.67 -17.24
CA VAL A 120 -12.37 -4.98 -17.84
C VAL A 120 -11.63 -6.02 -17.03
N ALA A 121 -11.60 -5.90 -15.69
CA ALA A 121 -11.00 -6.90 -14.79
C ALA A 121 -11.65 -8.27 -14.92
N MET A 122 -13.01 -8.32 -15.07
CA MET A 122 -13.75 -9.56 -15.33
C MET A 122 -13.38 -10.21 -16.67
N SER A 123 -12.98 -9.44 -17.66
CA SER A 123 -12.48 -9.96 -18.94
C SER A 123 -11.05 -10.55 -18.87
N GLY A 124 -10.41 -10.53 -17.70
CA GLY A 124 -9.04 -10.99 -17.50
C GLY A 124 -7.95 -10.01 -17.94
N LYS A 125 -8.33 -8.78 -18.27
CA LYS A 125 -7.37 -7.72 -18.60
C LYS A 125 -7.01 -6.92 -17.34
N VAL A 126 -5.79 -6.37 -17.33
CA VAL A 126 -5.35 -5.47 -16.25
C VAL A 126 -5.93 -4.08 -16.48
N VAL A 127 -6.49 -3.50 -15.44
CA VAL A 127 -7.04 -2.14 -15.45
C VAL A 127 -6.03 -1.20 -14.81
N MET A 128 -5.67 -0.14 -15.52
CA MET A 128 -4.83 0.91 -14.94
C MET A 128 -5.31 2.26 -15.46
N ASP A 129 -5.44 3.21 -14.54
CA ASP A 129 -5.61 4.61 -14.89
C ASP A 129 -4.39 5.11 -15.70
N THR A 130 -4.59 6.08 -16.59
CA THR A 130 -3.54 6.61 -17.46
C THR A 130 -2.36 7.19 -16.65
N VAL A 131 -2.68 7.91 -15.57
CA VAL A 131 -1.68 8.50 -14.65
C VAL A 131 -0.82 7.41 -14.01
N ILE A 132 -1.43 6.30 -13.64
CA ILE A 132 -0.77 5.14 -13.03
C ILE A 132 0.10 4.41 -14.06
N SER A 133 -0.42 4.24 -15.27
CA SER A 133 0.32 3.62 -16.38
C SER A 133 1.57 4.43 -16.73
N GLU A 134 1.48 5.76 -16.78
CA GLU A 134 2.61 6.65 -17.00
C GLU A 134 3.64 6.56 -15.86
N ALA A 135 3.19 6.53 -14.61
CA ALA A 135 4.08 6.36 -13.45
C ALA A 135 4.84 5.03 -13.48
N LEU A 136 4.21 3.96 -13.93
CA LEU A 136 4.87 2.67 -14.14
C LEU A 136 5.85 2.70 -15.32
N LEU A 137 5.50 3.34 -16.44
CA LEU A 137 6.35 3.43 -17.63
C LEU A 137 7.59 4.30 -17.38
N THR A 138 7.47 5.37 -16.61
CA THR A 138 8.61 6.21 -16.21
C THR A 138 9.53 5.52 -15.21
N ASN A 139 9.02 4.52 -14.47
CA ASN A 139 9.78 3.70 -13.54
C ASN A 139 10.20 2.32 -14.10
N THR A 140 10.00 2.04 -15.40
CA THR A 140 10.42 0.78 -16.05
C THR A 140 11.90 0.72 -16.44
N THR A 141 12.77 1.53 -15.86
CA THR A 141 14.04 0.97 -15.43
C THR A 141 13.75 0.18 -14.17
N VAL A 142 13.52 -1.13 -14.32
CA VAL A 142 13.49 -2.08 -13.20
C VAL A 142 14.90 -2.16 -12.62
N GLU A 143 15.29 -1.10 -11.94
CA GLU A 143 16.16 -1.29 -10.80
C GLU A 143 15.25 -1.94 -9.76
N LYS A 144 15.62 -3.14 -9.28
CA LYS A 144 15.20 -3.68 -7.98
C LYS A 144 15.08 -2.49 -7.05
N PRO A 145 14.01 -2.39 -6.19
CA PRO A 145 13.93 -1.31 -5.23
C PRO A 145 15.33 -1.17 -4.66
N ALA A 146 15.96 -0.03 -4.91
CA ALA A 146 17.35 0.15 -4.53
C ALA A 146 17.32 -0.01 -3.01
N THR A 147 17.64 -1.20 -2.55
CA THR A 147 17.87 -1.45 -1.13
C THR A 147 18.95 -0.46 -0.80
N PHE A 148 18.63 0.44 0.13
CA PHE A 148 19.62 1.41 0.62
C PHE A 148 20.93 0.67 0.84
N ASP A 149 21.91 0.99 0.03
CA ASP A 149 23.22 0.36 0.11
C ASP A 149 23.97 0.93 1.33
N ALA A 150 23.69 0.32 2.48
CA ALA A 150 24.29 0.72 3.74
C ALA A 150 25.83 0.63 3.69
N GLU A 151 26.38 -0.32 2.94
CA GLU A 151 27.83 -0.52 2.79
C GLU A 151 28.47 0.65 2.07
N LYS A 152 27.81 1.20 1.05
CA LYS A 152 28.26 2.39 0.33
C LYS A 152 28.47 3.59 1.26
N TRP A 153 27.66 3.69 2.31
CA TRP A 153 27.71 4.78 3.30
C TRP A 153 28.47 4.39 4.57
N GLY A 154 29.07 3.20 4.62
CA GLY A 154 29.79 2.69 5.80
C GLY A 154 28.87 2.49 7.02
N LEU A 155 27.59 2.27 6.80
CA LEU A 155 26.61 2.07 7.85
C LEU A 155 26.42 0.59 8.15
N THR A 156 26.39 0.26 9.43
CA THR A 156 26.03 -1.07 9.90
C THR A 156 24.50 -1.27 9.88
N PRO A 157 24.01 -2.53 9.85
CA PRO A 157 22.56 -2.80 9.93
C PRO A 157 21.91 -2.16 11.18
N ARG A 158 22.62 -2.09 12.28
CA ARG A 158 22.14 -1.48 13.53
C ARG A 158 22.03 0.04 13.44
N GLU A 159 22.94 0.69 12.72
CA GLU A 159 22.87 2.12 12.44
C GLU A 159 21.71 2.46 11.51
N VAL A 160 21.47 1.63 10.50
CA VAL A 160 20.29 1.76 9.60
C VAL A 160 18.98 1.66 10.39
N GLU A 161 18.86 0.67 11.28
CA GLU A 161 17.69 0.51 12.15
C GLU A 161 17.47 1.76 13.02
N LEU A 162 18.54 2.33 13.54
CA LEU A 162 18.47 3.54 14.36
C LEU A 162 18.05 4.76 13.53
N ILE A 163 18.55 4.91 12.30
CA ILE A 163 18.11 5.98 11.37
C ILE A 163 16.60 5.85 11.11
N GLN A 164 16.08 4.66 10.89
CA GLN A 164 14.65 4.42 10.66
C GLN A 164 13.80 4.91 11.85
N GLN A 165 14.24 4.70 13.09
CA GLN A 165 13.54 5.22 14.28
C GLN A 165 13.61 6.75 14.35
N VAL A 166 14.73 7.35 13.95
CA VAL A 166 14.89 8.81 13.86
C VAL A 166 13.90 9.40 12.83
N VAL A 167 13.75 8.76 11.69
CA VAL A 167 12.81 9.18 10.61
C VAL A 167 11.35 9.13 11.06
N GLN A 168 10.99 8.19 11.92
CA GLN A 168 9.67 8.11 12.54
C GLN A 168 9.41 9.21 13.58
N GLY A 169 10.37 10.08 13.83
CA GLY A 169 10.24 11.21 14.75
C GLY A 169 10.44 10.87 16.22
N LEU A 170 10.86 9.64 16.54
CA LEU A 170 11.06 9.19 17.93
C LEU A 170 12.20 9.94 18.61
N SER A 171 12.03 10.35 19.86
CA SER A 171 13.07 10.92 20.71
C SER A 171 14.13 9.86 21.09
N ASN A 172 15.30 10.29 21.54
CA ASN A 172 16.36 9.36 21.97
C ASN A 172 15.88 8.42 23.07
N LYS A 173 15.00 8.87 23.95
CA LYS A 173 14.41 8.07 25.04
C LYS A 173 13.48 6.98 24.47
N GLU A 174 12.63 7.31 23.50
CA GLU A 174 11.73 6.36 22.86
C GLU A 174 12.52 5.34 22.03
N ILE A 175 13.54 5.79 21.28
CA ILE A 175 14.46 4.91 20.55
C ILE A 175 15.18 3.95 21.51
N ALA A 176 15.67 4.46 22.64
CA ALA A 176 16.33 3.64 23.65
C ALA A 176 15.41 2.52 24.17
N GLN A 177 14.15 2.82 24.41
CA GLN A 177 13.13 1.85 24.82
C GLN A 177 12.86 0.81 23.71
N THR A 178 12.67 1.26 22.47
CA THR A 178 12.37 0.39 21.33
C THR A 178 13.51 -0.56 21.00
N LEU A 179 14.76 -0.08 21.09
CA LEU A 179 15.95 -0.84 20.71
C LEU A 179 16.66 -1.53 21.89
N PHE A 180 16.09 -1.44 23.10
CA PHE A 180 16.65 -1.98 24.34
C PHE A 180 18.08 -1.46 24.63
N LEU A 181 18.29 -0.14 24.45
CA LEU A 181 19.56 0.55 24.67
C LEU A 181 19.43 1.58 25.79
N SER A 182 20.57 2.13 26.25
CA SER A 182 20.55 3.33 27.07
C SER A 182 20.37 4.59 26.18
N GLU A 183 19.78 5.65 26.72
CA GLU A 183 19.62 6.92 26.00
C GLU A 183 20.99 7.52 25.60
N GLY A 184 22.01 7.35 26.46
CA GLY A 184 23.38 7.75 26.16
C GLY A 184 23.96 6.98 24.96
N THR A 185 23.69 5.67 24.86
CA THR A 185 24.11 4.84 23.72
C THR A 185 23.45 5.32 22.43
N VAL A 186 22.14 5.62 22.46
CA VAL A 186 21.42 6.16 21.29
C VAL A 186 22.02 7.49 20.84
N LYS A 187 22.28 8.41 21.79
CA LYS A 187 22.90 9.72 21.50
C LYS A 187 24.28 9.55 20.83
N ASN A 188 25.10 8.67 21.35
CA ASN A 188 26.46 8.41 20.82
C ASN A 188 26.37 7.79 19.41
N ASN A 189 25.48 6.83 19.19
CA ASN A 189 25.30 6.21 17.89
C ASN A 189 24.80 7.22 16.85
N ILE A 190 23.85 8.09 17.19
CA ILE A 190 23.39 9.17 16.30
C ILE A 190 24.57 10.09 15.95
N SER A 191 25.39 10.48 16.91
CA SER A 191 26.58 11.32 16.65
C SER A 191 27.55 10.62 15.71
N THR A 192 27.77 9.32 15.87
CA THR A 192 28.65 8.52 14.99
C THR A 192 28.07 8.46 13.57
N ILE A 193 26.76 8.24 13.42
CA ILE A 193 26.07 8.22 12.13
C ILE A 193 26.19 9.59 11.43
N LEU A 194 25.94 10.68 12.13
CA LEU A 194 26.08 12.04 11.60
C LEU A 194 27.50 12.29 11.10
N SER A 195 28.50 11.85 11.85
CA SER A 195 29.90 11.98 11.46
C SER A 195 30.24 11.15 10.21
N LYS A 196 29.76 9.89 10.11
CA LYS A 196 29.97 9.02 8.95
C LYS A 196 29.36 9.59 7.67
N LEU A 197 28.17 10.20 7.80
CA LEU A 197 27.40 10.77 6.68
C LEU A 197 27.77 12.24 6.39
N GLU A 198 28.72 12.84 7.15
CA GLU A 198 29.10 14.25 7.05
C GLU A 198 27.93 15.21 7.25
N LEU A 199 26.96 14.85 8.09
CA LEU A 199 25.76 15.62 8.40
C LEU A 199 25.94 16.43 9.70
N ARG A 200 25.33 17.61 9.77
CA ARG A 200 25.48 18.54 10.90
C ARG A 200 24.56 18.23 12.06
N ASP A 201 23.35 17.77 11.76
CA ASP A 201 22.30 17.60 12.77
C ASP A 201 21.28 16.52 12.39
N ARG A 202 20.37 16.25 13.32
CA ARG A 202 19.31 15.25 13.18
C ARG A 202 18.33 15.56 12.04
N THR A 203 18.10 16.85 11.75
CA THR A 203 17.19 17.26 10.66
C THR A 203 17.79 16.86 9.31
N GLN A 204 19.11 17.09 9.14
CA GLN A 204 19.81 16.64 7.93
C GLN A 204 19.83 15.10 7.80
N LEU A 205 19.89 14.38 8.92
CA LEU A 205 19.77 12.91 8.89
C LEU A 205 18.39 12.45 8.41
N VAL A 206 17.34 13.12 8.82
CA VAL A 206 15.99 12.83 8.31
C VAL A 206 15.90 13.11 6.81
N ILE A 207 16.39 14.26 6.33
CA ILE A 207 16.42 14.62 4.91
C ILE A 207 17.22 13.58 4.11
N PHE A 208 18.41 13.24 4.56
CA PHE A 208 19.26 12.20 3.95
C PHE A 208 18.52 10.86 3.80
N ALA A 209 17.83 10.44 4.84
CA ALA A 209 17.08 9.19 4.84
C ALA A 209 15.90 9.22 3.84
N TYR A 210 15.23 10.36 3.70
CA TYR A 210 14.19 10.55 2.70
C TYR A 210 14.74 10.52 1.27
N GLU A 211 15.82 11.25 0.98
CA GLU A 211 16.45 11.30 -0.34
C GLU A 211 16.99 9.94 -0.78
N ASN A 212 17.47 9.13 0.17
CA ASN A 212 18.04 7.81 -0.09
C ASN A 212 17.05 6.65 0.15
N LYS A 213 15.75 6.93 0.23
CA LYS A 213 14.67 5.93 0.37
C LYS A 213 14.84 4.98 1.57
N LEU A 214 15.43 5.44 2.66
CA LEU A 214 15.66 4.69 3.90
C LEU A 214 14.38 4.60 4.77
N LYS A 215 13.20 4.78 4.18
CA LYS A 215 11.91 4.56 4.83
C LYS A 215 11.63 3.07 4.96
N LYS A 216 11.06 2.69 6.11
CA LYS A 216 10.20 1.52 6.21
C LYS A 216 8.77 1.96 6.04
#